data_e0e4efd4bfa74cb346288f61f3f9ccc0
#
_entry.id   e0e4efd4bfa74cb346288f61f3f9ccc0
#
_cell.length_a   1.000
_cell.length_b   1.000
_cell.length_c   1.000
_cell.angle_alpha   90.00
_cell.angle_beta   90.00
_cell.angle_gamma   90.00
#
_symmetry.space_group_name_H-M   'P 1'
#
loop_
_entity.id
_entity.type
_entity.pdbx_description
1 polymer ?
#
loop_
_entity_poly.entity_id
_entity_poly.type
_entity_poly.pdbx_seq_one_letter_code
_entity_poly.pdbx_strand_id
1 'polypeptide(L)'
;MNNFSQQTAIITGAGTGIGFAIAKALVQQGANVLLNDYDEALAHKAAFAIQQEGERTGQCEACFGDASDVQFIQFMVDTAVNRFGSVDIAIANAGITIFGDIFTTTPESFQKIVDLNLRGSFFLAQMAARQMRAQQRGGSVLFMSSVVGHQAHPGLPVYSMTKAGLEMLAKQLVIDFSPLGITVNAIAPGATLTERTLDDPTYIPIWSRITPMGRPATVEDITNAALFLIAPASRHITGQSLVVDGGWTSISPPPV
;
A
#
# COMPACT_ATOMS: atom_id res chain seq x y z
N MET A 1 11.22 -16.33 -13.34
CA MET A 1 11.98 -16.63 -12.10
C MET A 1 11.15 -16.08 -10.95
N ASN A 2 10.85 -16.88 -9.95
CA ASN A 2 10.08 -16.44 -8.78
C ASN A 2 10.95 -15.53 -7.91
N ASN A 3 10.72 -14.23 -7.97
CA ASN A 3 11.56 -13.24 -7.29
C ASN A 3 11.31 -13.15 -5.78
N PHE A 4 10.21 -13.76 -5.27
CA PHE A 4 9.76 -13.65 -3.88
C PHE A 4 9.60 -15.00 -3.17
N SER A 5 10.15 -16.07 -3.73
CA SER A 5 10.12 -17.40 -3.09
C SER A 5 10.65 -17.35 -1.67
N GLN A 6 9.95 -18.03 -0.74
CA GLN A 6 10.27 -18.09 0.70
C GLN A 6 10.18 -16.75 1.43
N GLN A 7 9.58 -15.72 0.84
CA GLN A 7 9.27 -14.47 1.53
C GLN A 7 7.82 -14.46 2.00
N THR A 8 7.58 -13.81 3.12
CA THR A 8 6.24 -13.59 3.66
C THR A 8 5.91 -12.11 3.66
N ALA A 9 4.77 -11.77 3.08
CA ALA A 9 4.25 -10.41 3.02
C ALA A 9 2.98 -10.26 3.86
N ILE A 10 2.85 -9.12 4.56
CA ILE A 10 1.61 -8.64 5.16
C ILE A 10 1.13 -7.44 4.33
N ILE A 11 -0.13 -7.46 3.88
CA ILE A 11 -0.72 -6.37 3.08
C ILE A 11 -2.04 -5.96 3.71
N THR A 12 -2.16 -4.70 4.14
CA THR A 12 -3.40 -4.18 4.71
C THR A 12 -4.32 -3.60 3.63
N GLY A 13 -5.67 -3.73 3.83
CA GLY A 13 -6.66 -3.25 2.87
C GLY A 13 -6.51 -3.90 1.50
N ALA A 14 -6.34 -5.21 1.48
CA ALA A 14 -6.02 -5.97 0.26
C ALA A 14 -7.19 -6.84 -0.25
N GLY A 15 -8.41 -6.62 0.23
CA GLY A 15 -9.60 -7.31 -0.25
C GLY A 15 -9.98 -6.93 -1.70
N THR A 16 -9.59 -5.74 -2.16
CA THR A 16 -9.84 -5.22 -3.53
C THR A 16 -8.72 -4.30 -4.00
N GLY A 17 -8.80 -3.85 -5.24
CA GLY A 17 -7.99 -2.77 -5.81
C GLY A 17 -6.50 -3.06 -5.83
N ILE A 18 -5.70 -2.03 -5.50
CA ILE A 18 -4.23 -2.08 -5.55
C ILE A 18 -3.67 -3.14 -4.61
N GLY A 19 -4.18 -3.21 -3.37
CA GLY A 19 -3.70 -4.18 -2.37
C GLY A 19 -3.93 -5.63 -2.83
N PHE A 20 -5.11 -5.93 -3.39
CA PHE A 20 -5.42 -7.22 -3.96
C PHE A 20 -4.50 -7.59 -5.14
N ALA A 21 -4.28 -6.66 -6.06
CA ALA A 21 -3.41 -6.89 -7.22
C ALA A 21 -1.96 -7.17 -6.80
N ILE A 22 -1.44 -6.45 -5.79
CA ILE A 22 -0.10 -6.70 -5.24
C ILE A 22 -0.05 -8.07 -4.56
N ALA A 23 -1.06 -8.42 -3.74
CA ALA A 23 -1.13 -9.72 -3.08
C ALA A 23 -1.10 -10.88 -4.08
N LYS A 24 -1.94 -10.79 -5.12
CA LYS A 24 -1.99 -11.73 -6.22
C LYS A 24 -0.64 -11.90 -6.91
N ALA A 25 -0.01 -10.80 -7.30
CA ALA A 25 1.26 -10.81 -8.00
C ALA A 25 2.40 -11.39 -7.15
N LEU A 26 2.41 -11.14 -5.83
CA LEU A 26 3.38 -11.73 -4.91
C LEU A 26 3.21 -13.24 -4.78
N VAL A 27 1.96 -13.73 -4.65
CA VAL A 27 1.68 -15.18 -4.56
C VAL A 27 2.07 -15.88 -5.86
N GLN A 28 1.80 -15.30 -7.01
CA GLN A 28 2.23 -15.81 -8.31
C GLN A 28 3.76 -15.90 -8.44
N GLN A 29 4.50 -15.02 -7.75
CA GLN A 29 5.97 -15.01 -7.73
C GLN A 29 6.57 -15.76 -6.53
N GLY A 30 5.76 -16.53 -5.80
CA GLY A 30 6.21 -17.47 -4.78
C GLY A 30 6.25 -16.96 -3.35
N ALA A 31 5.77 -15.76 -3.07
CA ALA A 31 5.61 -15.27 -1.71
C ALA A 31 4.40 -15.88 -1.01
N ASN A 32 4.51 -16.06 0.31
CA ASN A 32 3.35 -16.25 1.16
C ASN A 32 2.78 -14.87 1.54
N VAL A 33 1.47 -14.72 1.52
CA VAL A 33 0.80 -13.45 1.78
C VAL A 33 -0.25 -13.61 2.87
N LEU A 34 -0.13 -12.83 3.94
CA LEU A 34 -1.22 -12.56 4.87
C LEU A 34 -1.98 -11.34 4.37
N LEU A 35 -3.17 -11.56 3.80
CA LEU A 35 -4.02 -10.55 3.21
C LEU A 35 -5.01 -10.04 4.26
N ASN A 36 -4.90 -8.77 4.62
CA ASN A 36 -5.85 -8.14 5.54
C ASN A 36 -6.87 -7.29 4.79
N ASP A 37 -8.10 -7.36 5.27
CA ASP A 37 -9.14 -6.37 5.03
C ASP A 37 -9.99 -6.19 6.30
N TYR A 38 -10.69 -5.04 6.40
CA TYR A 38 -11.63 -4.77 7.49
C TYR A 38 -12.88 -5.66 7.37
N ASP A 39 -13.33 -5.90 6.14
CA ASP A 39 -14.47 -6.75 5.82
C ASP A 39 -14.03 -8.22 5.72
N GLU A 40 -14.58 -9.04 6.61
CA GLU A 40 -14.29 -10.47 6.69
C GLU A 40 -14.61 -11.22 5.39
N ALA A 41 -15.79 -10.99 4.83
CA ALA A 41 -16.24 -11.67 3.61
C ALA A 41 -15.35 -11.30 2.42
N LEU A 42 -14.95 -10.03 2.35
CA LEU A 42 -14.06 -9.51 1.31
C LEU A 42 -12.65 -10.09 1.41
N ALA A 43 -12.08 -10.15 2.63
CA ALA A 43 -10.78 -10.76 2.88
C ALA A 43 -10.75 -12.23 2.45
N HIS A 44 -11.75 -13.02 2.86
CA HIS A 44 -11.85 -14.43 2.51
C HIS A 44 -12.06 -14.64 1.01
N LYS A 45 -12.94 -13.86 0.39
CA LYS A 45 -13.18 -13.91 -1.07
C LYS A 45 -11.91 -13.61 -1.85
N ALA A 46 -11.15 -12.59 -1.44
CA ALA A 46 -9.90 -12.20 -2.08
C ALA A 46 -8.83 -13.29 -1.97
N ALA A 47 -8.59 -13.81 -0.77
CA ALA A 47 -7.64 -14.90 -0.56
C ALA A 47 -8.02 -16.16 -1.33
N PHE A 48 -9.31 -16.51 -1.33
CA PHE A 48 -9.82 -17.64 -2.11
C PHE A 48 -9.60 -17.44 -3.63
N ALA A 49 -9.92 -16.27 -4.16
CA ALA A 49 -9.72 -15.95 -5.58
C ALA A 49 -8.23 -16.09 -5.99
N ILE A 50 -7.31 -15.54 -5.18
CA ILE A 50 -5.87 -15.68 -5.41
C ILE A 50 -5.47 -17.16 -5.38
N GLN A 51 -6.04 -17.95 -4.48
CA GLN A 51 -5.72 -19.37 -4.36
C GLN A 51 -6.28 -20.24 -5.51
N GLN A 52 -7.29 -19.81 -6.23
CA GLN A 52 -7.86 -20.54 -7.36
C GLN A 52 -7.18 -20.23 -8.69
N GLU A 53 -6.38 -19.16 -8.77
CA GLU A 53 -5.72 -18.77 -10.01
C GLU A 53 -4.41 -19.54 -10.25
N GLY A 54 -4.35 -20.24 -11.37
CA GLY A 54 -3.19 -20.70 -12.15
C GLY A 54 -2.02 -21.34 -11.42
N GLU A 55 -0.86 -21.30 -12.07
CA GLU A 55 0.42 -21.73 -11.51
C GLU A 55 0.88 -20.73 -10.43
N ARG A 56 0.73 -21.11 -9.19
CA ARG A 56 1.20 -20.37 -8.01
C ARG A 56 2.19 -21.22 -7.25
N THR A 57 3.17 -20.57 -6.67
CA THR A 57 4.17 -21.22 -5.82
C THR A 57 4.12 -20.72 -4.38
N GLY A 58 3.36 -19.63 -4.11
CA GLY A 58 3.09 -19.07 -2.79
C GLY A 58 1.71 -19.42 -2.25
N GLN A 59 1.43 -18.99 -1.03
CA GLN A 59 0.16 -19.15 -0.34
C GLN A 59 -0.45 -17.79 -0.02
N CYS A 60 -1.79 -17.71 0.07
CA CYS A 60 -2.50 -16.53 0.52
C CYS A 60 -3.48 -16.92 1.62
N GLU A 61 -3.38 -16.30 2.79
CA GLU A 61 -4.33 -16.45 3.88
C GLU A 61 -5.00 -15.12 4.21
N ALA A 62 -6.32 -15.16 4.46
CA ALA A 62 -7.09 -14.01 4.89
C ALA A 62 -6.89 -13.75 6.38
N CYS A 63 -6.80 -12.46 6.75
CA CYS A 63 -6.76 -12.00 8.12
C CYS A 63 -7.65 -10.76 8.23
N PHE A 64 -8.89 -10.91 8.68
CA PHE A 64 -9.84 -9.80 8.78
C PHE A 64 -9.71 -9.05 10.11
N GLY A 65 -9.88 -7.73 10.06
CA GLY A 65 -9.85 -6.85 11.21
C GLY A 65 -9.37 -5.44 10.89
N ASP A 66 -9.38 -4.59 11.90
CA ASP A 66 -9.11 -3.16 11.78
C ASP A 66 -7.59 -2.88 11.77
N ALA A 67 -7.06 -2.48 10.61
CA ALA A 67 -5.66 -2.09 10.46
C ALA A 67 -5.30 -0.76 11.17
N SER A 68 -6.22 -0.07 11.82
CA SER A 68 -5.94 1.04 12.72
C SER A 68 -5.74 0.59 14.18
N ASP A 69 -6.16 -0.63 14.53
CA ASP A 69 -5.97 -1.20 15.87
C ASP A 69 -4.56 -1.79 16.03
N VAL A 70 -3.81 -1.21 16.96
CA VAL A 70 -2.42 -1.60 17.24
C VAL A 70 -2.31 -3.04 17.75
N GLN A 71 -3.29 -3.53 18.51
CA GLN A 71 -3.30 -4.92 18.99
C GLN A 71 -3.58 -5.89 17.83
N PHE A 72 -4.49 -5.53 16.95
CA PHE A 72 -4.74 -6.31 15.75
C PHE A 72 -3.54 -6.32 14.79
N ILE A 73 -2.80 -5.22 14.66
CA ILE A 73 -1.55 -5.18 13.88
C ILE A 73 -0.52 -6.17 14.43
N GLN A 74 -0.35 -6.23 15.77
CA GLN A 74 0.53 -7.23 16.39
C GLN A 74 0.04 -8.66 16.09
N PHE A 75 -1.27 -8.90 16.21
CA PHE A 75 -1.87 -10.19 15.87
C PHE A 75 -1.59 -10.60 14.40
N MET A 76 -1.64 -9.68 13.44
CA MET A 76 -1.27 -9.97 12.05
C MET A 76 0.19 -10.41 11.92
N VAL A 77 1.11 -9.71 12.59
CA VAL A 77 2.54 -10.08 12.56
C VAL A 77 2.75 -11.47 13.16
N ASP A 78 2.16 -11.73 14.32
CA ASP A 78 2.27 -13.04 15.00
C ASP A 78 1.65 -14.16 14.15
N THR A 79 0.52 -13.87 13.49
CA THR A 79 -0.14 -14.81 12.58
C THR A 79 0.74 -15.15 11.38
N ALA A 80 1.35 -14.15 10.74
CA ALA A 80 2.26 -14.36 9.62
C ALA A 80 3.46 -15.23 10.02
N VAL A 81 4.05 -14.97 11.20
CA VAL A 81 5.16 -15.77 11.74
C VAL A 81 4.71 -17.21 12.03
N ASN A 82 3.57 -17.38 12.68
CA ASN A 82 3.05 -18.71 13.03
C ASN A 82 2.68 -19.54 11.81
N ARG A 83 2.16 -18.92 10.75
CA ARG A 83 1.70 -19.59 9.52
C ARG A 83 2.82 -19.84 8.52
N PHE A 84 3.71 -18.87 8.36
CA PHE A 84 4.69 -18.86 7.27
C PHE A 84 6.14 -18.79 7.75
N GLY A 85 6.36 -18.62 9.06
CA GLY A 85 7.70 -18.64 9.67
C GLY A 85 8.44 -17.30 9.68
N SER A 86 7.95 -16.27 8.99
CA SER A 86 8.64 -14.97 8.91
C SER A 86 7.70 -13.82 8.53
N VAL A 87 8.24 -12.59 8.61
CA VAL A 87 7.74 -11.40 7.93
C VAL A 87 8.91 -10.75 7.21
N ASP A 88 8.85 -10.69 5.89
CA ASP A 88 9.93 -10.15 5.05
C ASP A 88 9.49 -8.87 4.31
N ILE A 89 8.17 -8.70 4.11
CA ILE A 89 7.57 -7.57 3.42
C ILE A 89 6.36 -7.08 4.22
N ALA A 90 6.25 -5.77 4.44
CA ALA A 90 5.08 -5.14 5.02
C ALA A 90 4.59 -4.00 4.12
N ILE A 91 3.34 -4.09 3.65
CA ILE A 91 2.73 -3.10 2.77
C ILE A 91 1.55 -2.44 3.49
N ALA A 92 1.74 -1.20 3.92
CA ALA A 92 0.71 -0.37 4.51
C ALA A 92 -0.13 0.27 3.37
N ASN A 93 -1.08 -0.50 2.88
CA ASN A 93 -1.96 -0.09 1.77
C ASN A 93 -3.33 0.39 2.26
N ALA A 94 -3.83 -0.10 3.40
CA ALA A 94 -5.12 0.34 3.93
C ALA A 94 -5.17 1.85 4.09
N GLY A 95 -6.28 2.45 3.64
CA GLY A 95 -6.49 3.88 3.76
C GLY A 95 -7.89 4.28 3.33
N ILE A 96 -8.40 5.32 3.97
CA ILE A 96 -9.69 5.92 3.64
C ILE A 96 -9.52 7.35 3.17
N THR A 97 -10.46 7.76 2.34
CA THR A 97 -10.63 9.14 1.88
C THR A 97 -12.02 9.61 2.32
N ILE A 98 -12.07 10.68 3.07
CA ILE A 98 -13.31 11.40 3.39
C ILE A 98 -13.16 12.80 2.81
N PHE A 99 -14.03 13.15 1.87
CA PHE A 99 -14.03 14.47 1.26
C PHE A 99 -14.62 15.50 2.23
N GLY A 100 -14.02 16.67 2.24
CA GLY A 100 -14.43 17.82 3.04
C GLY A 100 -13.37 18.92 2.89
N ASP A 101 -13.79 20.18 3.01
CA ASP A 101 -12.86 21.31 3.04
C ASP A 101 -12.43 21.63 4.48
N ILE A 102 -11.60 22.66 4.65
CA ILE A 102 -11.09 23.06 5.97
C ILE A 102 -12.21 23.52 6.93
N PHE A 103 -13.35 23.98 6.41
CA PHE A 103 -14.46 24.50 7.17
C PHE A 103 -15.48 23.42 7.55
N THR A 104 -15.52 22.30 6.81
CA THR A 104 -16.50 21.21 6.99
C THR A 104 -15.89 19.95 7.59
N THR A 105 -14.56 19.86 7.68
CA THR A 105 -13.88 18.72 8.32
C THR A 105 -14.21 18.68 9.83
N THR A 106 -14.77 17.56 10.29
CA THR A 106 -15.07 17.36 11.72
C THR A 106 -13.93 16.64 12.44
N PRO A 107 -13.81 16.78 13.79
CA PRO A 107 -12.83 16.04 14.58
C PRO A 107 -12.91 14.54 14.37
N GLU A 108 -14.11 13.97 14.21
CA GLU A 108 -14.34 12.54 14.03
C GLU A 108 -13.84 12.06 12.67
N SER A 109 -14.10 12.81 11.59
CA SER A 109 -13.61 12.50 10.26
C SER A 109 -12.09 12.64 10.20
N PHE A 110 -11.54 13.67 10.83
CA PHE A 110 -10.09 13.88 10.97
C PHE A 110 -9.45 12.67 11.68
N GLN A 111 -9.96 12.30 12.86
CA GLN A 111 -9.41 11.21 13.67
C GLN A 111 -9.45 9.88 12.89
N LYS A 112 -10.58 9.57 12.24
CA LYS A 112 -10.76 8.35 11.48
C LYS A 112 -9.74 8.22 10.34
N ILE A 113 -9.48 9.31 9.59
CA ILE A 113 -8.47 9.33 8.52
C ILE A 113 -7.07 9.13 9.09
N VAL A 114 -6.73 9.85 10.17
CA VAL A 114 -5.40 9.79 10.81
C VAL A 114 -5.15 8.42 11.43
N ASP A 115 -6.15 7.85 12.11
CA ASP A 115 -6.00 6.53 12.75
C ASP A 115 -5.68 5.44 11.74
N LEU A 116 -6.38 5.37 10.61
CA LEU A 116 -6.11 4.34 9.63
C LEU A 116 -4.87 4.67 8.78
N ASN A 117 -4.83 5.88 8.18
CA ASN A 117 -3.82 6.19 7.18
C ASN A 117 -2.42 6.40 7.77
N LEU A 118 -2.30 7.00 8.97
CA LEU A 118 -1.01 7.28 9.60
C LEU A 118 -0.70 6.33 10.74
N ARG A 119 -1.56 6.27 11.77
CA ARG A 119 -1.31 5.45 12.96
C ARG A 119 -1.19 3.97 12.61
N GLY A 120 -2.12 3.44 11.83
CA GLY A 120 -2.08 2.04 11.37
C GLY A 120 -0.82 1.75 10.56
N SER A 121 -0.47 2.61 9.60
CA SER A 121 0.74 2.46 8.78
C SER A 121 2.03 2.51 9.61
N PHE A 122 2.10 3.44 10.57
CA PHE A 122 3.27 3.57 11.47
C PHE A 122 3.47 2.31 12.30
N PHE A 123 2.43 1.79 12.94
CA PHE A 123 2.54 0.62 13.82
C PHE A 123 2.73 -0.67 13.04
N LEU A 124 2.19 -0.80 11.83
CA LEU A 124 2.52 -1.93 10.96
C LEU A 124 4.02 -1.92 10.61
N ALA A 125 4.56 -0.78 10.20
CA ALA A 125 5.99 -0.65 9.91
C ALA A 125 6.85 -0.99 11.14
N GLN A 126 6.48 -0.47 12.32
CA GLN A 126 7.22 -0.72 13.56
C GLN A 126 7.22 -2.21 13.94
N MET A 127 6.06 -2.86 13.94
CA MET A 127 5.93 -4.26 14.36
C MET A 127 6.58 -5.21 13.35
N ALA A 128 6.39 -4.96 12.06
CA ALA A 128 7.08 -5.71 11.02
C ALA A 128 8.61 -5.56 11.12
N ALA A 129 9.11 -4.33 11.33
CA ALA A 129 10.55 -4.10 11.48
C ALA A 129 11.13 -4.74 12.76
N ARG A 130 10.38 -4.79 13.87
CA ARG A 130 10.79 -5.55 15.07
C ARG A 130 10.96 -7.03 14.75
N GLN A 131 10.03 -7.62 14.01
CA GLN A 131 10.11 -9.01 13.57
C GLN A 131 11.26 -9.23 12.58
N MET A 132 11.43 -8.36 11.58
CA MET A 132 12.54 -8.41 10.63
C MET A 132 13.91 -8.30 11.33
N ARG A 133 14.01 -7.44 12.36
CA ARG A 133 15.21 -7.34 13.22
C ARG A 133 15.49 -8.64 13.96
N ALA A 134 14.48 -9.27 14.54
CA ALA A 134 14.63 -10.55 15.25
C ALA A 134 15.08 -11.68 14.32
N GLN A 135 14.63 -11.67 13.07
CA GLN A 135 15.00 -12.63 12.03
C GLN A 135 16.41 -12.43 11.45
N GLN A 136 16.98 -11.22 11.55
CA GLN A 136 18.30 -10.85 11.03
C GLN A 136 18.48 -11.08 9.51
N ARG A 137 17.39 -10.98 8.73
CA ARG A 137 17.40 -11.20 7.28
C ARG A 137 17.12 -9.93 6.46
N GLY A 138 16.92 -8.80 7.15
CA GLY A 138 16.43 -7.57 6.53
C GLY A 138 14.96 -7.69 6.15
N GLY A 139 14.50 -6.85 5.23
CA GLY A 139 13.12 -6.82 4.79
C GLY A 139 12.80 -5.61 3.93
N SER A 140 11.52 -5.42 3.62
CA SER A 140 11.01 -4.25 2.89
C SER A 140 9.72 -3.75 3.49
N VAL A 141 9.62 -2.45 3.70
CA VAL A 141 8.39 -1.75 4.09
C VAL A 141 7.96 -0.82 2.95
N LEU A 142 6.69 -0.87 2.59
CA LEU A 142 6.13 -0.02 1.55
C LEU A 142 4.88 0.70 2.05
N PHE A 143 4.88 2.02 1.94
CA PHE A 143 3.71 2.86 2.23
C PHE A 143 2.97 3.21 0.94
N MET A 144 1.63 3.06 0.96
CA MET A 144 0.77 3.55 -0.10
C MET A 144 0.41 5.02 0.18
N SER A 145 1.18 5.94 -0.42
CA SER A 145 0.90 7.37 -0.43
C SER A 145 -0.15 7.70 -1.51
N SER A 146 -0.05 8.86 -2.10
CA SER A 146 -0.86 9.36 -3.21
C SER A 146 -0.20 10.61 -3.79
N VAL A 147 -0.48 10.93 -5.04
CA VAL A 147 -0.07 12.21 -5.65
C VAL A 147 -0.53 13.44 -4.87
N VAL A 148 -1.61 13.32 -4.10
CA VAL A 148 -2.06 14.41 -3.21
C VAL A 148 -1.17 14.61 -1.98
N GLY A 149 -0.19 13.76 -1.74
CA GLY A 149 0.92 14.01 -0.81
C GLY A 149 1.95 15.00 -1.37
N HIS A 150 2.01 15.17 -2.70
CA HIS A 150 2.89 16.10 -3.41
C HIS A 150 2.19 17.36 -3.91
N GLN A 151 0.91 17.25 -4.26
CA GLN A 151 0.15 18.32 -4.89
C GLN A 151 -1.21 18.49 -4.21
N ALA A 152 -1.59 19.73 -3.94
CA ALA A 152 -2.91 20.02 -3.36
C ALA A 152 -4.04 19.63 -4.32
N HIS A 153 -5.11 19.08 -3.73
CA HIS A 153 -6.35 18.74 -4.43
C HIS A 153 -7.54 19.23 -3.62
N PRO A 154 -8.57 19.81 -4.26
CA PRO A 154 -9.76 20.29 -3.55
C PRO A 154 -10.43 19.20 -2.72
N GLY A 155 -10.90 19.56 -1.53
CA GLY A 155 -11.68 18.69 -0.65
C GLY A 155 -10.91 17.56 0.04
N LEU A 156 -9.56 17.61 0.09
CA LEU A 156 -8.73 16.53 0.65
C LEU A 156 -7.69 17.01 1.69
N PRO A 157 -7.92 18.02 2.54
CA PRO A 157 -6.87 18.57 3.40
C PRO A 157 -6.27 17.53 4.36
N VAL A 158 -7.10 16.73 5.04
CA VAL A 158 -6.62 15.71 6.01
C VAL A 158 -6.00 14.52 5.29
N TYR A 159 -6.65 14.04 4.22
CA TYR A 159 -6.12 12.93 3.43
C TYR A 159 -4.73 13.26 2.87
N SER A 160 -4.58 14.43 2.23
CA SER A 160 -3.30 14.89 1.67
C SER A 160 -2.22 14.99 2.74
N MET A 161 -2.55 15.54 3.90
CA MET A 161 -1.63 15.60 5.05
C MET A 161 -1.16 14.22 5.47
N THR A 162 -2.05 13.21 5.52
CA THR A 162 -1.65 11.85 5.89
C THR A 162 -0.73 11.23 4.83
N LYS A 163 -1.01 11.46 3.54
CA LYS A 163 -0.20 10.90 2.45
C LYS A 163 1.19 11.55 2.37
N ALA A 164 1.29 12.87 2.56
CA ALA A 164 2.58 13.56 2.70
C ALA A 164 3.35 13.06 3.95
N GLY A 165 2.64 12.82 5.05
CA GLY A 165 3.21 12.24 6.27
C GLY A 165 3.84 10.87 6.07
N LEU A 166 3.23 9.99 5.26
CA LEU A 166 3.78 8.67 4.94
C LEU A 166 5.09 8.77 4.14
N GLU A 167 5.20 9.73 3.24
CA GLU A 167 6.42 9.94 2.47
C GLU A 167 7.57 10.46 3.34
N MET A 168 7.26 11.38 4.25
CA MET A 168 8.24 11.82 5.24
C MET A 168 8.62 10.70 6.21
N LEU A 169 7.67 9.87 6.60
CA LEU A 169 7.92 8.70 7.45
C LEU A 169 8.87 7.72 6.75
N ALA A 170 8.68 7.45 5.45
CA ALA A 170 9.58 6.61 4.69
C ALA A 170 11.03 7.13 4.74
N LYS A 171 11.23 8.45 4.60
CA LYS A 171 12.56 9.08 4.71
C LYS A 171 13.13 8.96 6.13
N GLN A 172 12.31 9.22 7.15
CA GLN A 172 12.76 9.22 8.54
C GLN A 172 13.17 7.82 9.00
N LEU A 173 12.43 6.79 8.63
CA LEU A 173 12.69 5.40 9.06
C LEU A 173 13.96 4.80 8.43
N VAL A 174 14.54 5.41 7.41
CA VAL A 174 15.84 4.99 6.84
C VAL A 174 16.92 4.96 7.93
N ILE A 175 16.87 5.90 8.88
CA ILE A 175 17.86 5.99 9.99
C ILE A 175 17.86 4.71 10.83
N ASP A 176 16.66 4.22 11.18
CA ASP A 176 16.51 3.06 12.07
C ASP A 176 16.55 1.73 11.32
N PHE A 177 16.08 1.70 10.06
CA PHE A 177 15.84 0.48 9.31
C PHE A 177 17.05 0.04 8.47
N SER A 178 17.79 0.99 7.88
CA SER A 178 18.91 0.64 6.99
C SER A 178 20.04 -0.13 7.69
N PRO A 179 20.42 0.17 8.96
CA PRO A 179 21.40 -0.65 9.67
C PRO A 179 20.97 -2.12 9.87
N LEU A 180 19.66 -2.38 9.74
CA LEU A 180 19.07 -3.73 9.86
C LEU A 180 18.90 -4.41 8.48
N GLY A 181 19.31 -3.78 7.39
CA GLY A 181 19.08 -4.26 6.03
C GLY A 181 17.61 -4.18 5.59
N ILE A 182 16.80 -3.32 6.23
CA ILE A 182 15.39 -3.11 5.89
C ILE A 182 15.28 -1.87 5.01
N THR A 183 14.67 -2.01 3.83
CA THR A 183 14.31 -0.87 2.99
C THR A 183 12.94 -0.34 3.36
N VAL A 184 12.73 0.97 3.21
CA VAL A 184 11.44 1.61 3.41
C VAL A 184 11.21 2.67 2.35
N ASN A 185 10.12 2.52 1.59
CA ASN A 185 9.77 3.42 0.50
C ASN A 185 8.27 3.74 0.51
N ALA A 186 7.87 4.70 -0.31
CA ALA A 186 6.48 5.02 -0.58
C ALA A 186 6.20 4.98 -2.09
N ILE A 187 4.96 4.66 -2.45
CA ILE A 187 4.42 4.88 -3.80
C ILE A 187 3.33 5.94 -3.69
N ALA A 188 3.31 6.86 -4.63
CA ALA A 188 2.30 7.90 -4.77
C ALA A 188 1.49 7.69 -6.07
N PRO A 189 0.43 6.87 -6.04
CA PRO A 189 -0.43 6.66 -7.19
C PRO A 189 -1.19 7.94 -7.56
N GLY A 190 -1.37 8.16 -8.86
CA GLY A 190 -2.37 9.06 -9.42
C GLY A 190 -3.75 8.42 -9.48
N ALA A 191 -4.61 8.94 -10.36
CA ALA A 191 -5.90 8.34 -10.64
C ALA A 191 -5.71 6.90 -11.11
N THR A 192 -6.33 5.96 -10.39
CA THR A 192 -6.18 4.53 -10.63
C THR A 192 -7.55 3.87 -10.74
N LEU A 193 -7.73 3.02 -11.74
CA LEU A 193 -8.94 2.22 -11.92
C LEU A 193 -8.97 1.11 -10.87
N THR A 194 -9.98 1.16 -10.03
CA THR A 194 -10.29 0.15 -9.03
C THR A 194 -11.80 -0.11 -9.04
N GLU A 195 -12.27 -1.14 -8.37
CA GLU A 195 -13.70 -1.43 -8.27
C GLU A 195 -14.50 -0.18 -7.83
N ARG A 196 -13.95 0.59 -6.92
CA ARG A 196 -14.58 1.82 -6.40
C ARG A 196 -14.68 2.95 -7.41
N THR A 197 -13.83 3.00 -8.43
CA THR A 197 -13.83 4.06 -9.45
C THR A 197 -14.55 3.64 -10.74
N LEU A 198 -14.80 2.35 -10.94
CA LEU A 198 -15.48 1.83 -12.13
C LEU A 198 -16.98 2.17 -12.17
N ASP A 199 -17.58 2.45 -11.00
CA ASP A 199 -19.00 2.85 -10.91
C ASP A 199 -19.25 4.31 -11.37
N ASP A 200 -18.18 5.11 -11.51
CA ASP A 200 -18.28 6.48 -12.03
C ASP A 200 -17.99 6.51 -13.55
N PRO A 201 -19.03 6.65 -14.40
CA PRO A 201 -18.84 6.66 -15.85
C PRO A 201 -18.03 7.86 -16.37
N THR A 202 -17.86 8.90 -15.55
CA THR A 202 -17.08 10.10 -15.89
C THR A 202 -15.60 9.96 -15.56
N TYR A 203 -15.23 8.98 -14.75
CA TYR A 203 -13.86 8.83 -14.26
C TYR A 203 -12.84 8.65 -15.39
N ILE A 204 -13.05 7.66 -16.24
CA ILE A 204 -12.14 7.39 -17.37
C ILE A 204 -12.04 8.58 -18.34
N PRO A 205 -13.14 9.16 -18.83
CA PRO A 205 -13.08 10.32 -19.73
C PRO A 205 -12.34 11.53 -19.13
N ILE A 206 -12.61 11.85 -17.86
CA ILE A 206 -11.96 13.00 -17.19
C ILE A 206 -10.46 12.76 -17.08
N TRP A 207 -10.07 11.62 -16.48
CA TRP A 207 -8.66 11.35 -16.22
C TRP A 207 -7.86 11.08 -17.49
N SER A 208 -8.46 10.52 -18.54
CA SER A 208 -7.80 10.38 -19.84
C SER A 208 -7.48 11.73 -20.51
N ARG A 209 -8.30 12.74 -20.27
CA ARG A 209 -8.10 14.08 -20.82
C ARG A 209 -6.97 14.84 -20.12
N ILE A 210 -6.82 14.68 -18.79
CA ILE A 210 -5.88 15.47 -17.98
C ILE A 210 -4.57 14.76 -17.66
N THR A 211 -4.51 13.45 -17.86
CA THR A 211 -3.29 12.66 -17.67
C THR A 211 -2.48 12.64 -18.97
N PRO A 212 -1.19 13.03 -18.97
CA PRO A 212 -0.35 13.02 -20.18
C PRO A 212 -0.28 11.68 -20.91
N MET A 213 -0.31 10.57 -20.17
CA MET A 213 -0.36 9.22 -20.76
C MET A 213 -1.71 8.87 -21.40
N GLY A 214 -2.71 9.78 -21.41
CA GLY A 214 -4.01 9.62 -22.05
C GLY A 214 -4.96 8.64 -21.36
N ARG A 215 -4.64 8.17 -20.15
CA ARG A 215 -5.48 7.26 -19.38
C ARG A 215 -5.18 7.35 -17.87
N PRO A 216 -6.14 7.00 -17.00
CA PRO A 216 -5.82 6.68 -15.61
C PRO A 216 -4.93 5.42 -15.53
N ALA A 217 -4.22 5.25 -14.44
CA ALA A 217 -3.46 4.03 -14.17
C ALA A 217 -4.40 2.83 -13.96
N THR A 218 -3.92 1.64 -14.27
CA THR A 218 -4.52 0.39 -13.82
C THR A 218 -3.90 -0.06 -12.49
N VAL A 219 -4.51 -1.03 -11.82
CA VAL A 219 -3.91 -1.60 -10.60
C VAL A 219 -2.56 -2.29 -10.90
N GLU A 220 -2.38 -2.81 -12.11
CA GLU A 220 -1.13 -3.42 -12.57
C GLU A 220 -0.01 -2.40 -12.72
N ASP A 221 -0.29 -1.18 -13.19
CA ASP A 221 0.71 -0.10 -13.27
C ASP A 221 1.32 0.17 -11.88
N ILE A 222 0.47 0.22 -10.84
CA ILE A 222 0.91 0.44 -9.46
C ILE A 222 1.58 -0.81 -8.88
N THR A 223 1.05 -1.99 -9.18
CA THR A 223 1.61 -3.27 -8.72
C THR A 223 3.04 -3.47 -9.22
N ASN A 224 3.33 -3.16 -10.48
CA ASN A 224 4.67 -3.28 -11.05
C ASN A 224 5.68 -2.38 -10.31
N ALA A 225 5.29 -1.16 -9.98
CA ALA A 225 6.12 -0.24 -9.19
C ALA A 225 6.33 -0.75 -7.75
N ALA A 226 5.28 -1.33 -7.12
CA ALA A 226 5.37 -1.92 -5.79
C ALA A 226 6.34 -3.10 -5.78
N LEU A 227 6.18 -4.05 -6.70
CA LEU A 227 7.07 -5.21 -6.82
C LEU A 227 8.52 -4.80 -7.07
N PHE A 228 8.75 -3.77 -7.90
CA PHE A 228 10.08 -3.22 -8.12
C PHE A 228 10.72 -2.71 -6.83
N LEU A 229 10.00 -1.89 -6.05
CA LEU A 229 10.56 -1.29 -4.82
C LEU A 229 10.82 -2.30 -3.70
N ILE A 230 10.00 -3.37 -3.59
CA ILE A 230 10.14 -4.38 -2.55
C ILE A 230 11.03 -5.57 -2.97
N ALA A 231 11.44 -5.63 -4.24
CA ALA A 231 12.25 -6.73 -4.75
C ALA A 231 13.62 -6.82 -4.05
N PRO A 232 14.16 -8.04 -3.83
CA PRO A 232 15.53 -8.22 -3.33
C PRO A 232 16.59 -7.51 -4.17
N ALA A 233 16.36 -7.37 -5.49
CA ALA A 233 17.24 -6.64 -6.39
C ALA A 233 17.27 -5.12 -6.15
N SER A 234 16.27 -4.56 -5.45
CA SER A 234 16.13 -3.12 -5.18
C SER A 234 16.64 -2.71 -3.79
N ARG A 235 17.44 -3.53 -3.12
CA ARG A 235 17.89 -3.32 -1.73
C ARG A 235 18.70 -2.04 -1.49
N HIS A 236 19.10 -1.33 -2.52
CA HIS A 236 19.79 -0.03 -2.38
C HIS A 236 18.85 1.17 -2.60
N ILE A 237 17.55 0.91 -2.81
CA ILE A 237 16.51 1.94 -2.94
C ILE A 237 15.75 2.01 -1.62
N THR A 238 15.95 3.09 -0.86
CA THR A 238 15.29 3.31 0.43
C THR A 238 15.05 4.80 0.66
N GLY A 239 14.02 5.17 1.41
CA GLY A 239 13.63 6.54 1.68
C GLY A 239 13.02 7.28 0.49
N GLN A 240 12.63 6.57 -0.58
CA GLN A 240 12.12 7.19 -1.80
C GLN A 240 10.59 7.19 -1.83
N SER A 241 10.03 8.20 -2.49
CA SER A 241 8.62 8.24 -2.88
C SER A 241 8.54 8.22 -4.40
N LEU A 242 7.97 7.13 -4.95
CA LEU A 242 7.83 6.94 -6.38
C LEU A 242 6.43 7.35 -6.83
N VAL A 243 6.35 8.41 -7.62
CA VAL A 243 5.10 8.87 -8.24
C VAL A 243 4.77 7.98 -9.44
N VAL A 244 3.53 7.47 -9.50
CA VAL A 244 3.01 6.63 -10.59
C VAL A 244 1.65 7.19 -11.01
N ASP A 245 1.67 8.22 -11.87
CA ASP A 245 0.51 9.03 -12.20
C ASP A 245 0.34 9.37 -13.69
N GLY A 246 1.11 8.73 -14.55
CA GLY A 246 1.10 8.99 -15.97
C GLY A 246 1.55 10.41 -16.36
N GLY A 247 2.31 11.08 -15.48
CA GLY A 247 2.86 12.42 -15.69
C GLY A 247 1.95 13.56 -15.22
N TRP A 248 0.82 13.26 -14.57
CA TRP A 248 -0.17 14.29 -14.17
C TRP A 248 0.42 15.39 -13.29
N THR A 249 1.25 15.04 -12.30
CA THR A 249 1.89 16.02 -11.41
C THR A 249 3.15 16.66 -12.00
N SER A 250 3.61 16.20 -13.17
CA SER A 250 4.85 16.65 -13.80
C SER A 250 4.65 17.80 -14.81
N ILE A 251 3.39 18.17 -15.08
CA ILE A 251 3.07 19.23 -16.03
C ILE A 251 2.24 20.34 -15.38
N SER A 252 2.32 21.54 -15.95
CA SER A 252 1.35 22.62 -15.74
C SER A 252 0.36 22.63 -16.90
N PRO A 253 -0.96 22.82 -16.66
CA PRO A 253 -1.89 23.00 -17.75
C PRO A 253 -1.48 24.19 -18.61
N PRO A 254 -1.57 24.10 -19.95
CA PRO A 254 -1.27 25.25 -20.82
C PRO A 254 -2.26 26.38 -20.53
N PRO A 255 -1.84 27.65 -20.69
CA PRO A 255 -2.79 28.76 -20.64
C PRO A 255 -3.81 28.58 -21.76
N VAL A 256 -5.11 28.64 -21.42
CA VAL A 256 -6.25 28.56 -22.35
C VAL A 256 -6.51 29.93 -22.93
#